data_58c27dbed8be33e25e0ad35bbf3b2009
#
_entry.id   58c27dbed8be33e25e0ad35bbf3b2009
#
_cell.length_a   1.000
_cell.length_b   1.000
_cell.length_c   1.000
_cell.angle_alpha   90.00
_cell.angle_beta   90.00
_cell.angle_gamma   90.00
#
_symmetry.space_group_name_H-M   'P 1'
#
loop_
_entity.id
_entity.type
_entity.pdbx_description
1 polymer ?
#
loop_
_entity_poly.entity_id
_entity_poly.type
_entity_poly.pdbx_seq_one_letter_code
_entity_poly.pdbx_strand_id
1 'polypeptide(L)'
;MLKITLGVDGMMCGMCESHVNDAVRKAFPVKKVTSSHGKGQTVILTEQDLDEQAVRDAVNATGYTVTSFSKERYEKKGLLSFL
;
A
#
# COMPACT_ATOMS: atom_id res chain seq x y z
N MET A 1 1.26 -13.13 -6.32
CA MET A 1 1.38 -11.71 -5.93
C MET A 1 0.30 -11.37 -4.93
N LEU A 2 0.58 -10.47 -4.03
CA LEU A 2 -0.37 -10.04 -3.02
C LEU A 2 -0.73 -8.58 -3.24
N LYS A 3 -1.97 -8.25 -2.94
CA LYS A 3 -2.44 -6.87 -2.98
C LYS A 3 -2.79 -6.48 -1.55
N ILE A 4 -2.08 -5.50 -1.04
CA ILE A 4 -2.30 -5.01 0.32
C ILE A 4 -2.94 -3.64 0.21
N THR A 5 -4.07 -3.46 0.86
CA THR A 5 -4.78 -2.19 0.85
C THR A 5 -4.78 -1.61 2.25
N LEU A 6 -4.27 -0.40 2.37
CA LEU A 6 -4.21 0.29 3.65
C LEU A 6 -5.16 1.47 3.65
N GLY A 7 -5.88 1.64 4.74
CA GLY A 7 -6.54 2.91 4.96
C GLY A 7 -5.52 3.81 5.63
N VAL A 8 -5.34 5.01 5.13
CA VAL A 8 -4.36 5.95 5.67
C VAL A 8 -5.02 7.29 5.91
N ASP A 9 -4.95 7.76 7.14
CA ASP A 9 -5.53 9.03 7.52
C ASP A 9 -4.43 10.09 7.53
N GLY A 10 -4.75 11.28 7.10
CA GLY A 10 -3.81 12.39 7.11
C GLY A 10 -3.24 12.77 5.75
N MET A 11 -3.49 11.98 4.72
CA MET A 11 -3.05 12.36 3.37
C MET A 11 -3.97 13.46 2.85
N MET A 12 -3.39 14.59 2.51
CA MET A 12 -4.17 15.74 2.11
C MET A 12 -3.99 16.13 0.64
N CYS A 13 -2.93 15.66 0.00
CA CYS A 13 -2.63 16.04 -1.37
C CYS A 13 -1.65 15.07 -2.01
N GLY A 14 -1.30 15.31 -3.26
CA GLY A 14 -0.40 14.42 -3.97
C GLY A 14 0.98 14.27 -3.36
N MET A 15 1.46 15.32 -2.69
CA MET A 15 2.76 15.25 -2.04
C MET A 15 2.73 14.24 -0.88
N CYS A 16 1.61 14.19 -0.17
CA CYS A 16 1.45 13.23 0.90
C CYS A 16 1.43 11.81 0.34
N GLU A 17 0.81 11.64 -0.83
CA GLU A 17 0.79 10.34 -1.50
C GLU A 17 2.22 9.89 -1.79
N SER A 18 3.04 10.79 -2.29
CA SER A 18 4.43 10.47 -2.60
C SER A 18 5.21 10.08 -1.37
N HIS A 19 4.98 10.77 -0.26
CA HIS A 19 5.68 10.46 0.98
C HIS A 19 5.37 9.03 1.45
N VAL A 20 4.10 8.65 1.38
CA VAL A 20 3.70 7.31 1.78
C VAL A 20 4.29 6.27 0.83
N ASN A 21 4.20 6.53 -0.48
CA ASN A 21 4.74 5.62 -1.47
C ASN A 21 6.23 5.40 -1.26
N ASP A 22 6.98 6.48 -1.03
CA ASP A 22 8.42 6.39 -0.84
C ASP A 22 8.78 5.62 0.43
N ALA A 23 8.03 5.84 1.50
CA ALA A 23 8.28 5.14 2.75
C ALA A 23 8.12 3.63 2.56
N VAL A 24 7.09 3.22 1.83
CA VAL A 24 6.86 1.81 1.58
C VAL A 24 7.97 1.24 0.70
N ARG A 25 8.34 1.96 -0.36
CA ARG A 25 9.39 1.49 -1.25
C ARG A 25 10.73 1.35 -0.57
N LYS A 26 11.04 2.22 0.36
CA LYS A 26 12.29 2.15 1.08
C LYS A 26 12.33 1.00 2.08
N ALA A 27 11.18 0.71 2.65
CA ALA A 27 11.11 -0.32 3.69
C ALA A 27 10.99 -1.73 3.16
N PHE A 28 10.36 -1.89 1.98
CA PHE A 28 10.02 -3.22 1.48
C PHE A 28 10.27 -3.33 -0.02
N PRO A 29 10.62 -4.53 -0.50
CA PRO A 29 10.83 -4.78 -1.93
C PRO A 29 9.48 -5.03 -2.62
N VAL A 30 8.73 -3.97 -2.86
CA VAL A 30 7.42 -4.08 -3.46
C VAL A 30 7.46 -3.83 -4.96
N LYS A 31 6.48 -4.38 -5.68
CA LYS A 31 6.39 -4.21 -7.12
C LYS A 31 5.81 -2.85 -7.46
N LYS A 32 4.80 -2.44 -6.72
CA LYS A 32 4.13 -1.19 -7.01
C LYS A 32 3.44 -0.69 -5.76
N VAL A 33 3.42 0.61 -5.57
CA VAL A 33 2.66 1.22 -4.49
C VAL A 33 1.98 2.46 -5.05
N THR A 34 0.70 2.60 -4.74
CA THR A 34 -0.12 3.70 -5.22
C THR A 34 -0.95 4.22 -4.06
N SER A 35 -0.99 5.52 -3.89
CA SER A 35 -1.77 6.14 -2.83
C SER A 35 -2.79 7.09 -3.42
N SER A 36 -3.91 7.24 -2.74
CA SER A 36 -4.96 8.17 -3.14
C SER A 36 -5.43 8.96 -1.92
N HIS A 37 -5.16 10.26 -1.91
CA HIS A 37 -5.58 11.09 -0.78
C HIS A 37 -7.11 11.28 -0.78
N GLY A 38 -7.73 11.24 -1.95
CA GLY A 38 -9.17 11.36 -2.03
C GLY A 38 -9.90 10.19 -1.41
N LYS A 39 -9.28 9.00 -1.47
CA LYS A 39 -9.87 7.80 -0.88
C LYS A 39 -9.28 7.47 0.48
N GLY A 40 -8.21 8.13 0.87
CA GLY A 40 -7.52 7.82 2.10
C GLY A 40 -6.96 6.42 2.09
N GLN A 41 -6.33 6.02 0.98
CA GLN A 41 -6.00 4.64 0.75
C GLN A 41 -4.66 4.47 0.06
N THR A 42 -3.92 3.44 0.41
CA THR A 42 -2.69 3.08 -0.26
C THR A 42 -2.76 1.61 -0.65
N VAL A 43 -2.44 1.31 -1.90
CA VAL A 43 -2.46 -0.05 -2.42
C VAL A 43 -1.05 -0.47 -2.75
N ILE A 44 -0.64 -1.62 -2.25
CA ILE A 44 0.70 -2.16 -2.46
C ILE A 44 0.59 -3.49 -3.18
N LEU A 45 1.35 -3.64 -4.27
CA LEU A 45 1.45 -4.90 -4.97
C LEU A 45 2.83 -5.46 -4.70
N THR A 46 2.89 -6.66 -4.15
CA THR A 46 4.15 -7.28 -3.77
C THR A 46 4.10 -8.78 -3.98
N GLU A 47 5.24 -9.35 -4.32
CA GLU A 47 5.32 -10.80 -4.49
C GLU A 47 5.64 -11.49 -3.18
N GLN A 48 6.11 -10.74 -2.20
CA GLN A 48 6.43 -11.28 -0.90
C GLN A 48 5.39 -10.88 0.12
N ASP A 49 5.13 -11.75 1.06
CA ASP A 49 4.22 -11.43 2.14
C ASP A 49 4.92 -10.44 3.05
N LEU A 50 4.22 -9.37 3.40
CA LEU A 50 4.76 -8.35 4.28
C LEU A 50 4.02 -8.41 5.62
N ASP A 51 4.77 -8.21 6.69
CA ASP A 51 4.21 -8.22 8.03
C ASP A 51 3.34 -6.98 8.25
N GLU A 52 2.12 -7.17 8.72
CA GLU A 52 1.19 -6.07 8.92
C GLU A 52 1.76 -4.98 9.82
N GLN A 53 2.35 -5.39 10.96
CA GLN A 53 2.87 -4.42 11.91
C GLN A 53 4.03 -3.62 11.30
N ALA A 54 4.89 -4.29 10.54
CA ALA A 54 6.00 -3.60 9.91
C ALA A 54 5.52 -2.58 8.89
N VAL A 55 4.47 -2.93 8.12
CA VAL A 55 3.91 -2.01 7.14
C VAL A 55 3.27 -0.82 7.84
N ARG A 56 2.51 -1.07 8.90
CA ARG A 56 1.89 0.02 9.67
C ARG A 56 2.95 0.94 10.26
N ASP A 57 4.03 0.36 10.79
CA ASP A 57 5.09 1.15 11.40
C ASP A 57 5.78 2.04 10.36
N ALA A 58 6.03 1.50 9.17
CA ALA A 58 6.71 2.26 8.14
C ALA A 58 5.86 3.47 7.70
N VAL A 59 4.56 3.28 7.56
CA VAL A 59 3.68 4.37 7.16
C VAL A 59 3.48 5.35 8.31
N ASN A 60 3.31 4.84 9.53
CA ASN A 60 3.11 5.71 10.69
C ASN A 60 4.33 6.59 10.93
N ALA A 61 5.52 6.09 10.59
CA ALA A 61 6.74 6.86 10.76
C ALA A 61 6.78 8.13 9.91
N THR A 62 5.95 8.19 8.86
CA THR A 62 5.88 9.38 8.02
C THR A 62 5.00 10.47 8.62
N GLY A 63 4.30 10.14 9.71
CA GLY A 63 3.40 11.09 10.34
C GLY A 63 1.93 10.85 10.03
N TYR A 64 1.62 9.86 9.17
CA TYR A 64 0.24 9.52 8.84
C TYR A 64 -0.16 8.28 9.64
N THR A 65 -1.46 8.05 9.74
CA THR A 65 -1.98 6.95 10.54
C THR A 65 -2.63 5.90 9.66
N VAL A 66 -2.21 4.65 9.82
CA VAL A 66 -2.84 3.54 9.12
C VAL A 66 -4.09 3.17 9.91
N THR A 67 -5.24 3.25 9.27
CA THR A 67 -6.52 2.99 9.93
C THR A 67 -7.04 1.58 9.64
N SER A 68 -6.57 0.96 8.57
CA SER A 68 -7.01 -0.40 8.25
C SER A 68 -5.95 -1.10 7.41
N PHE A 69 -6.00 -2.42 7.41
CA PHE A 69 -5.06 -3.23 6.66
C PHE A 69 -5.82 -4.43 6.11
N SER A 70 -5.70 -4.63 4.80
CA SER A 70 -6.34 -5.75 4.13
C SER A 70 -5.35 -6.37 3.17
N LYS A 71 -5.27 -7.69 3.14
CA LYS A 71 -4.34 -8.39 2.29
C LYS A 71 -5.11 -9.44 1.51
N GLU A 72 -4.93 -9.46 0.19
CA GLU A 72 -5.60 -10.45 -0.63
C GLU A 72 -4.68 -10.91 -1.74
N ARG A 73 -5.00 -12.05 -2.30
CA ARG A 73 -4.24 -12.56 -3.42
C ARG A 73 -4.60 -11.76 -4.66
N TYR A 74 -3.61 -11.36 -5.42
CA TYR A 74 -3.80 -10.62 -6.64
C TYR A 74 -3.17 -11.38 -7.80
N GLU A 75 -3.98 -11.74 -8.78
CA GLU A 75 -3.48 -12.45 -9.94
C GLU A 75 -3.86 -11.72 -11.19
N LYS A 76 -2.92 -10.96 -11.65
CA LYS A 76 -3.10 -10.19 -12.82
C LYS A 76 -3.55 -11.01 -14.01
N LYS A 77 -2.98 -12.14 -14.19
CA LYS A 77 -3.32 -12.91 -15.34
C LYS A 77 -4.64 -13.60 -15.22
N GLY A 78 -5.19 -13.69 -14.06
CA GLY A 78 -6.50 -14.25 -13.90
C GLY A 78 -7.52 -13.48 -14.69
N LEU A 79 -7.23 -12.25 -14.97
CA LEU A 79 -8.11 -11.41 -15.73
C LEU A 79 -8.21 -11.84 -17.15
N LEU A 80 -7.17 -12.42 -17.66
CA LEU A 80 -7.09 -12.76 -19.04
C LEU A 80 -7.85 -14.00 -19.34
N SER A 81 -7.92 -14.80 -18.44
CA SER A 81 -8.59 -15.98 -18.70
C SER A 81 -10.07 -15.73 -18.63
N PHE A 82 -9.89 -15.59 -18.96
CA PHE A 82 -10.94 -15.67 -19.03
C PHE A 82 -11.38 -15.99 -19.86
N LEU A 83 -11.01 -16.10 -20.05
CA LEU A 83 -11.11 -16.45 -20.63
C LEU A 83 -11.28 -17.04 -20.78
#